data_00e8bfe3058dfd6c6d7d9c1533ed9ee1
#
_entry.id   00e8bfe3058dfd6c6d7d9c1533ed9ee1
#
_cell.length_a   1.000
_cell.length_b   1.000
_cell.length_c   1.000
_cell.angle_alpha   90.00
_cell.angle_beta   90.00
_cell.angle_gamma   90.00
#
_symmetry.space_group_name_H-M   'P 1'
#
loop_
_entity.id
_entity.type
_entity.pdbx_description
1 polymer ?
#
loop_
_entity_poly.entity_id
_entity_poly.type
_entity_poly.pdbx_seq_one_letter_code
_entity_poly.pdbx_strand_id
1 'polypeptide(L)'
;MRGIRTPRALIVLIALSLLVGAGPLGAADGPTKPAPAAAPELARFNDLLAGLAESLKPALVHVRVRRPGVTKDRDADPEGEPRRSSGSGFIIDPDGVIVTNAHVVEGANSVQVRLFDGRRFLARVLGKDSRVDLAVLKIDGASGLPVLPLGDSNRIRVGEFVLALGHPFGLEHSVSFGIVSRKGAPLTVAAPGFDFIQTDAAINPGNSGGPLINMAGEVVGINSMAARNGSIGFAIPSSLVKTLVPQLVAKGKVEWGWLGVSIGEISEDDLDRLKLTEAKGVLVRSVMPGEPADQGGVKANYVILVVDGNRLDRPSDLQRVVSSTPVGKKVRVVLVREGKQTEVDVTIGRYEESEEKEK
;
A
#
# COMPACT_ATOMS: atom_id res chain seq x y z
N MET A 1 55.26 -41.19 -23.55
CA MET A 1 56.35 -40.28 -24.02
C MET A 1 55.96 -38.84 -23.82
N ARG A 2 56.82 -38.08 -23.17
CA ARG A 2 56.83 -36.64 -22.89
C ARG A 2 55.78 -36.10 -21.95
N GLY A 3 56.23 -35.97 -20.68
CA GLY A 3 55.63 -35.19 -19.60
C GLY A 3 55.87 -33.71 -19.80
N ILE A 4 54.89 -32.95 -19.30
CA ILE A 4 55.02 -31.51 -19.14
C ILE A 4 55.06 -31.19 -17.66
N ARG A 5 56.19 -30.63 -17.22
CA ARG A 5 56.48 -30.20 -15.85
C ARG A 5 55.81 -28.84 -15.61
N THR A 6 55.08 -28.71 -14.52
CA THR A 6 54.63 -27.41 -13.96
C THR A 6 55.78 -26.77 -13.17
N PRO A 7 56.00 -25.45 -13.28
CA PRO A 7 56.97 -24.76 -12.45
C PRO A 7 56.34 -24.39 -11.10
N ARG A 8 57.06 -24.68 -10.04
CA ARG A 8 56.82 -24.28 -8.67
C ARG A 8 57.09 -22.75 -8.55
N ALA A 9 56.10 -21.95 -8.24
CA ALA A 9 56.27 -20.58 -7.87
C ALA A 9 56.83 -20.46 -6.44
N LEU A 10 57.98 -19.82 -6.34
CA LEU A 10 58.68 -19.55 -5.11
C LEU A 10 58.04 -18.30 -4.45
N ILE A 11 57.37 -18.47 -3.33
CA ILE A 11 56.87 -17.37 -2.51
C ILE A 11 58.02 -16.86 -1.65
N VAL A 12 58.54 -15.64 -1.98
CA VAL A 12 59.51 -14.92 -1.14
C VAL A 12 58.73 -14.09 -0.12
N LEU A 13 58.80 -14.50 1.14
CA LEU A 13 58.32 -13.73 2.29
C LEU A 13 59.35 -12.68 2.62
N ILE A 14 59.07 -11.42 2.32
CA ILE A 14 59.85 -10.27 2.81
C ILE A 14 59.20 -9.88 4.15
N ALA A 15 59.86 -10.27 5.23
CA ALA A 15 59.57 -9.78 6.59
C ALA A 15 60.19 -8.38 6.73
N LEU A 16 59.36 -7.33 6.63
CA LEU A 16 59.78 -5.95 6.92
C LEU A 16 59.49 -5.69 8.41
N SER A 17 60.51 -5.83 9.25
CA SER A 17 60.48 -5.47 10.68
C SER A 17 60.57 -3.95 10.81
N LEU A 18 59.43 -3.27 10.89
CA LEU A 18 59.35 -1.88 11.35
C LEU A 18 59.34 -1.85 12.88
N LEU A 19 60.49 -1.51 13.47
CA LEU A 19 60.57 -1.09 14.84
C LEU A 19 59.92 0.29 14.96
N VAL A 20 58.62 0.32 15.33
CA VAL A 20 57.98 1.57 15.78
C VAL A 20 58.13 1.62 17.30
N GLY A 21 58.92 2.56 17.77
CA GLY A 21 59.11 2.84 19.18
C GLY A 21 57.75 3.18 19.81
N ALA A 22 57.34 2.37 20.79
CA ALA A 22 56.15 2.65 21.60
C ALA A 22 56.50 3.82 22.56
N GLY A 23 56.23 5.05 22.11
CA GLY A 23 56.07 6.16 23.04
C GLY A 23 54.76 5.98 23.81
N PRO A 24 54.67 6.41 25.07
CA PRO A 24 53.42 6.30 25.82
C PRO A 24 52.37 7.11 25.12
N LEU A 25 51.26 6.42 24.73
CA LEU A 25 50.01 7.04 24.33
C LEU A 25 49.52 7.87 25.53
N GLY A 26 49.88 9.15 25.54
CA GLY A 26 49.28 10.12 26.45
C GLY A 26 47.80 10.13 26.19
N ALA A 27 47.01 9.69 27.16
CA ALA A 27 45.58 9.88 27.16
C ALA A 27 45.32 11.38 27.07
N ALA A 28 44.84 11.83 25.90
CA ALA A 28 44.34 13.19 25.73
C ALA A 28 42.95 13.26 26.41
N ASP A 29 42.94 13.30 27.74
CA ASP A 29 41.82 13.77 28.53
C ASP A 29 41.73 15.30 28.40
N GLY A 30 41.46 15.79 27.22
CA GLY A 30 40.90 17.13 27.06
C GLY A 30 39.45 17.10 27.52
N PRO A 31 38.95 18.14 28.22
CA PRO A 31 37.56 18.19 28.60
C PRO A 31 36.70 18.10 27.32
N THR A 32 35.99 16.99 27.15
CA THR A 32 35.01 16.83 26.11
C THR A 32 33.99 17.94 26.29
N LYS A 33 34.01 18.91 25.38
CA LYS A 33 33.02 19.99 25.38
C LYS A 33 31.64 19.32 25.43
N PRO A 34 30.80 19.60 26.45
CA PRO A 34 29.46 18.97 26.49
C PRO A 34 28.75 19.26 25.19
N ALA A 35 28.10 18.23 24.61
CA ALA A 35 27.29 18.42 23.42
C ALA A 35 26.28 19.56 23.67
N PRO A 36 26.08 20.47 22.72
CA PRO A 36 25.10 21.55 22.90
C PRO A 36 23.78 20.93 23.28
N ALA A 37 23.19 21.39 24.40
CA ALA A 37 21.85 20.96 24.79
C ALA A 37 20.89 21.21 23.61
N ALA A 38 20.09 20.19 23.25
CA ALA A 38 19.07 20.38 22.25
C ALA A 38 18.18 21.57 22.62
N ALA A 39 17.78 22.37 21.61
CA ALA A 39 16.80 23.44 21.85
C ALA A 39 15.57 22.86 22.55
N PRO A 40 15.01 23.51 23.59
CA PRO A 40 13.89 22.97 24.36
C PRO A 40 12.69 22.56 23.48
N GLU A 41 12.46 23.28 22.38
CA GLU A 41 11.40 22.97 21.41
C GLU A 41 11.65 21.66 20.69
N LEU A 42 12.88 21.35 20.33
CA LEU A 42 13.26 20.11 19.67
C LEU A 42 13.16 18.90 20.62
N ALA A 43 13.57 19.07 21.87
CA ALA A 43 13.39 18.05 22.91
C ALA A 43 11.90 17.76 23.12
N ARG A 44 11.07 18.80 23.24
CA ARG A 44 9.62 18.65 23.37
C ARG A 44 9.00 17.96 22.16
N PHE A 45 9.42 18.29 20.93
CA PHE A 45 8.94 17.62 19.72
C PHE A 45 9.30 16.13 19.74
N ASN A 46 10.53 15.79 20.13
CA ASN A 46 10.96 14.39 20.26
C ASN A 46 10.10 13.62 21.28
N ASP A 47 9.82 14.22 22.44
CA ASP A 47 8.98 13.61 23.47
C ASP A 47 7.54 13.41 23.00
N LEU A 48 6.99 14.36 22.24
CA LEU A 48 5.66 14.23 21.65
C LEU A 48 5.60 13.08 20.63
N LEU A 49 6.60 12.94 19.76
CA LEU A 49 6.68 11.84 18.80
C LEU A 49 6.77 10.48 19.50
N ALA A 50 7.67 10.36 20.48
CA ALA A 50 7.85 9.13 21.24
C ALA A 50 6.57 8.78 22.02
N GLY A 51 5.96 9.75 22.69
CA GLY A 51 4.71 9.58 23.42
C GLY A 51 3.54 9.17 22.51
N LEU A 52 3.44 9.78 21.32
CA LEU A 52 2.44 9.40 20.34
C LEU A 52 2.64 7.94 19.89
N ALA A 53 3.87 7.57 19.50
CA ALA A 53 4.18 6.20 19.09
C ALA A 53 3.83 5.18 20.19
N GLU A 54 4.19 5.44 21.46
CA GLU A 54 3.86 4.55 22.58
C GLU A 54 2.35 4.41 22.78
N SER A 55 1.57 5.48 22.68
CA SER A 55 0.13 5.48 22.88
C SER A 55 -0.64 4.65 21.86
N LEU A 56 -0.06 4.46 20.66
CA LEU A 56 -0.71 3.74 19.55
C LEU A 56 -0.42 2.23 19.55
N LYS A 57 0.71 1.81 20.16
CA LYS A 57 1.15 0.40 20.17
C LYS A 57 0.11 -0.60 20.65
N PRO A 58 -0.72 -0.31 21.69
CA PRO A 58 -1.69 -1.28 22.18
C PRO A 58 -2.72 -1.75 21.16
N ALA A 59 -3.00 -0.93 20.13
CA ALA A 59 -3.94 -1.28 19.06
C ALA A 59 -3.27 -1.96 17.86
N LEU A 60 -1.93 -2.08 17.85
CA LEU A 60 -1.21 -2.80 16.79
C LEU A 60 -1.25 -4.31 17.04
N VAL A 61 -1.29 -5.06 15.97
CA VAL A 61 -1.27 -6.52 16.03
C VAL A 61 -0.23 -7.10 15.07
N HIS A 62 0.36 -8.23 15.48
CA HIS A 62 1.19 -9.05 14.62
C HIS A 62 0.33 -10.13 13.96
N VAL A 63 0.33 -10.16 12.64
CA VAL A 63 -0.40 -11.14 11.83
C VAL A 63 0.57 -12.20 11.35
N ARG A 64 0.38 -13.46 11.78
CA ARG A 64 1.14 -14.63 11.36
C ARG A 64 0.29 -15.52 10.48
N VAL A 65 0.88 -15.98 9.40
CA VAL A 65 0.17 -16.79 8.41
C VAL A 65 0.92 -18.08 8.17
N ARG A 66 0.17 -19.18 8.11
CA ARG A 66 0.66 -20.47 7.63
C ARG A 66 0.04 -20.74 6.26
N ARG A 67 0.90 -21.07 5.28
CA ARG A 67 0.52 -21.50 3.94
C ARG A 67 0.89 -22.96 3.72
N PRO A 68 0.22 -23.67 2.79
CA PRO A 68 0.62 -25.01 2.39
C PRO A 68 2.09 -25.03 1.96
N GLY A 69 2.79 -26.11 2.24
CA GLY A 69 4.12 -26.35 1.69
C GLY A 69 4.02 -26.53 0.17
N VAL A 70 5.00 -26.02 -0.58
CA VAL A 70 5.14 -26.32 -2.00
C VAL A 70 6.20 -27.38 -2.12
N THR A 71 5.81 -28.61 -2.48
CA THR A 71 6.74 -29.67 -2.84
C THR A 71 7.31 -29.38 -4.23
N LYS A 72 8.62 -29.11 -4.32
CA LYS A 72 9.31 -28.97 -5.62
C LYS A 72 9.67 -30.32 -6.25
N ASP A 73 9.68 -31.39 -5.47
CA ASP A 73 9.97 -32.75 -5.92
C ASP A 73 8.75 -33.65 -5.77
N ARG A 74 8.41 -34.39 -6.84
CA ARG A 74 7.32 -35.37 -6.84
C ARG A 74 7.56 -36.59 -5.92
N ASP A 75 8.79 -36.75 -5.43
CA ASP A 75 9.21 -37.86 -4.56
C ASP A 75 9.44 -37.43 -3.10
N ALA A 76 9.25 -36.15 -2.75
CA ALA A 76 9.29 -35.64 -1.39
C ALA A 76 7.88 -35.67 -0.76
N ASP A 77 7.86 -35.79 0.58
CA ASP A 77 6.67 -35.82 1.42
C ASP A 77 5.55 -34.90 0.88
N PRO A 78 4.33 -35.42 0.60
CA PRO A 78 3.23 -34.69 0.00
C PRO A 78 2.82 -33.41 0.79
N GLU A 79 3.22 -33.32 2.05
CA GLU A 79 2.93 -32.20 2.95
C GLU A 79 4.14 -31.29 3.19
N GLY A 80 4.96 -30.95 2.20
CA GLY A 80 6.14 -30.09 2.39
C GLY A 80 6.02 -29.08 3.56
N GLU A 81 7.13 -28.68 4.16
CA GLU A 81 7.10 -27.81 5.37
C GLU A 81 6.26 -26.55 5.16
N PRO A 82 5.31 -26.23 6.08
CA PRO A 82 4.43 -25.07 5.94
C PRO A 82 5.25 -23.78 5.84
N ARG A 83 5.02 -23.02 4.78
CA ARG A 83 5.63 -21.71 4.65
C ARG A 83 4.98 -20.74 5.64
N ARG A 84 5.83 -20.08 6.44
CA ARG A 84 5.39 -19.05 7.39
C ARG A 84 5.71 -17.67 6.83
N SER A 85 4.76 -16.77 6.92
CA SER A 85 4.97 -15.34 6.68
C SER A 85 4.30 -14.52 7.78
N SER A 86 4.67 -13.26 7.86
CA SER A 86 4.07 -12.36 8.84
C SER A 86 3.97 -10.95 8.29
N GLY A 87 3.04 -10.20 8.85
CA GLY A 87 2.83 -8.79 8.63
C GLY A 87 2.25 -8.15 9.87
N SER A 88 1.78 -6.95 9.70
CA SER A 88 1.13 -6.15 10.74
C SER A 88 -0.36 -6.01 10.45
N GLY A 89 -1.08 -5.56 11.46
CA GLY A 89 -2.45 -5.08 11.37
C GLY A 89 -2.72 -4.11 12.51
N PHE A 90 -3.91 -3.57 12.55
CA PHE A 90 -4.38 -2.74 13.65
C PHE A 90 -5.88 -2.92 13.87
N ILE A 91 -6.30 -2.72 15.12
CA ILE A 91 -7.66 -2.93 15.56
C ILE A 91 -8.47 -1.65 15.28
N ILE A 92 -9.62 -1.80 14.63
CA ILE A 92 -10.54 -0.70 14.29
C ILE A 92 -11.87 -0.78 15.03
N ASP A 93 -12.13 -1.90 15.70
CA ASP A 93 -13.34 -2.14 16.49
C ASP A 93 -12.99 -2.88 17.78
N PRO A 94 -13.50 -2.44 18.95
CA PRO A 94 -13.16 -3.03 20.25
C PRO A 94 -13.52 -4.50 20.41
N ASP A 95 -14.39 -5.02 19.56
CA ASP A 95 -14.77 -6.45 19.54
C ASP A 95 -13.81 -7.29 18.67
N GLY A 96 -12.74 -6.70 18.13
CA GLY A 96 -11.67 -7.44 17.46
C GLY A 96 -11.79 -7.52 15.95
N VAL A 97 -12.32 -6.47 15.30
CA VAL A 97 -12.15 -6.26 13.86
C VAL A 97 -10.80 -5.62 13.60
N ILE A 98 -10.03 -6.21 12.70
CA ILE A 98 -8.65 -5.85 12.40
C ILE A 98 -8.50 -5.62 10.91
N VAL A 99 -7.74 -4.58 10.56
CA VAL A 99 -7.36 -4.28 9.18
C VAL A 99 -5.91 -4.68 8.95
N THR A 100 -5.65 -5.25 7.77
CA THR A 100 -4.32 -5.61 7.27
C THR A 100 -4.30 -5.59 5.74
N ASN A 101 -3.18 -5.96 5.11
CA ASN A 101 -3.12 -6.12 3.66
C ASN A 101 -3.63 -7.49 3.19
N ALA A 102 -4.15 -7.52 1.95
CA ALA A 102 -4.60 -8.75 1.31
C ALA A 102 -3.42 -9.72 1.08
N HIS A 103 -2.27 -9.22 0.59
CA HIS A 103 -1.07 -10.03 0.35
C HIS A 103 -0.53 -10.70 1.62
N VAL A 104 -0.76 -10.11 2.81
CA VAL A 104 -0.36 -10.70 4.09
C VAL A 104 -1.10 -12.00 4.33
N VAL A 105 -2.40 -12.07 4.00
CA VAL A 105 -3.28 -13.23 4.24
C VAL A 105 -3.53 -14.09 3.01
N GLU A 106 -2.93 -13.76 1.87
CA GLU A 106 -3.08 -14.47 0.61
C GLU A 106 -2.62 -15.93 0.72
N GLY A 107 -3.46 -16.87 0.26
CA GLY A 107 -3.18 -18.31 0.30
C GLY A 107 -3.02 -18.90 1.70
N ALA A 108 -3.54 -18.23 2.74
CA ALA A 108 -3.43 -18.67 4.12
C ALA A 108 -4.34 -19.85 4.44
N ASN A 109 -3.80 -20.95 4.98
CA ASN A 109 -4.60 -22.01 5.61
C ASN A 109 -5.02 -21.61 7.02
N SER A 110 -4.22 -20.80 7.71
CA SER A 110 -4.56 -20.31 9.02
C SER A 110 -3.90 -18.95 9.27
N VAL A 111 -4.65 -18.05 9.89
CA VAL A 111 -4.19 -16.72 10.30
C VAL A 111 -4.23 -16.67 11.82
N GLN A 112 -3.10 -16.30 12.43
CA GLN A 112 -2.98 -16.08 13.87
C GLN A 112 -2.63 -14.62 14.11
N VAL A 113 -3.36 -13.99 15.02
CA VAL A 113 -3.12 -12.63 15.49
C VAL A 113 -2.53 -12.67 16.88
N ARG A 114 -1.44 -11.93 17.12
CA ARG A 114 -0.90 -11.67 18.45
C ARG A 114 -1.11 -10.20 18.79
N LEU A 115 -1.77 -9.94 19.91
CA LEU A 115 -1.99 -8.61 20.46
C LEU A 115 -0.73 -8.07 21.15
N PHE A 116 -0.77 -6.78 21.49
CA PHE A 116 0.30 -6.10 22.20
C PHE A 116 0.62 -6.74 23.56
N ASP A 117 -0.41 -7.18 24.30
CA ASP A 117 -0.28 -7.83 25.61
C ASP A 117 0.17 -9.30 25.52
N GLY A 118 0.47 -9.78 24.31
CA GLY A 118 0.96 -11.14 24.07
C GLY A 118 -0.11 -12.18 23.83
N ARG A 119 -1.41 -11.90 24.07
CA ARG A 119 -2.52 -12.81 23.77
C ARG A 119 -2.53 -13.17 22.30
N ARG A 120 -2.90 -14.41 22.00
CA ARG A 120 -2.92 -14.96 20.65
C ARG A 120 -4.30 -15.51 20.33
N PHE A 121 -4.78 -15.20 19.13
CA PHE A 121 -6.09 -15.62 18.64
C PHE A 121 -5.95 -16.21 17.24
N LEU A 122 -6.78 -17.20 16.92
CA LEU A 122 -7.04 -17.54 15.52
C LEU A 122 -7.96 -16.47 14.96
N ALA A 123 -7.65 -15.98 13.78
CA ALA A 123 -8.45 -14.97 13.11
C ALA A 123 -9.14 -15.56 11.89
N ARG A 124 -10.39 -15.16 11.68
CA ARG A 124 -11.14 -15.41 10.45
C ARG A 124 -10.91 -14.24 9.49
N VAL A 125 -10.67 -14.52 8.22
CA VAL A 125 -10.71 -13.50 7.18
C VAL A 125 -12.17 -13.23 6.87
N LEU A 126 -12.67 -12.04 7.22
CA LEU A 126 -14.03 -11.62 6.91
C LEU A 126 -14.18 -11.30 5.42
N GLY A 127 -13.16 -10.69 4.82
CA GLY A 127 -13.11 -10.38 3.41
C GLY A 127 -11.76 -9.79 3.03
N LYS A 128 -11.47 -9.83 1.73
CA LYS A 128 -10.26 -9.24 1.15
C LYS A 128 -10.54 -8.73 -0.26
N ASP A 129 -9.72 -7.79 -0.69
CA ASP A 129 -9.68 -7.29 -2.06
C ASP A 129 -8.22 -7.10 -2.48
N SER A 130 -7.79 -7.89 -3.48
CA SER A 130 -6.40 -7.88 -3.95
C SER A 130 -6.09 -6.67 -4.83
N ARG A 131 -7.10 -6.01 -5.43
CA ARG A 131 -6.91 -4.80 -6.26
C ARG A 131 -6.38 -3.62 -5.46
N VAL A 132 -6.85 -3.48 -4.24
CA VAL A 132 -6.44 -2.40 -3.33
C VAL A 132 -5.56 -2.91 -2.19
N ASP A 133 -5.24 -4.20 -2.19
CA ASP A 133 -4.40 -4.85 -1.19
C ASP A 133 -4.95 -4.70 0.25
N LEU A 134 -6.26 -4.85 0.44
CA LEU A 134 -6.94 -4.69 1.72
C LEU A 134 -7.56 -6.01 2.20
N ALA A 135 -7.40 -6.33 3.48
CA ALA A 135 -8.09 -7.44 4.13
C ALA A 135 -8.63 -7.04 5.51
N VAL A 136 -9.75 -7.66 5.89
CA VAL A 136 -10.38 -7.50 7.20
C VAL A 136 -10.41 -8.84 7.90
N LEU A 137 -9.91 -8.85 9.13
CA LEU A 137 -9.88 -10.01 10.00
C LEU A 137 -10.81 -9.83 11.20
N LYS A 138 -11.26 -10.93 11.76
CA LYS A 138 -12.02 -10.98 13.02
C LYS A 138 -11.38 -11.97 13.98
N ILE A 139 -11.10 -11.53 15.17
CA ILE A 139 -10.78 -12.41 16.30
C ILE A 139 -11.99 -12.52 17.20
N ASP A 140 -12.31 -13.75 17.65
CA ASP A 140 -13.43 -14.01 18.53
C ASP A 140 -12.93 -14.17 19.97
N GLY A 141 -13.81 -13.88 20.95
CA GLY A 141 -13.49 -14.03 22.38
C GLY A 141 -12.63 -12.91 22.98
N ALA A 142 -12.48 -11.78 22.26
CA ALA A 142 -11.88 -10.57 22.76
C ALA A 142 -12.89 -9.42 22.69
N SER A 143 -12.88 -8.55 23.69
CA SER A 143 -13.72 -7.35 23.77
C SER A 143 -12.98 -6.24 24.50
N GLY A 144 -13.45 -5.01 24.34
CA GLY A 144 -12.84 -3.85 25.00
C GLY A 144 -11.39 -3.59 24.55
N LEU A 145 -11.04 -4.00 23.32
CA LEU A 145 -9.70 -3.82 22.77
C LEU A 145 -9.44 -2.34 22.43
N PRO A 146 -8.20 -1.87 22.60
CA PRO A 146 -7.82 -0.55 22.13
C PRO A 146 -7.93 -0.48 20.58
N VAL A 147 -8.43 0.66 20.08
CA VAL A 147 -8.66 0.87 18.66
C VAL A 147 -7.92 2.09 18.16
N LEU A 148 -7.56 2.11 16.88
CA LEU A 148 -7.06 3.30 16.19
C LEU A 148 -8.19 3.97 15.41
N PRO A 149 -8.39 5.29 15.61
CA PRO A 149 -9.38 6.03 14.83
C PRO A 149 -8.91 6.18 13.38
N LEU A 150 -9.81 5.93 12.43
CA LEU A 150 -9.55 6.22 11.02
C LEU A 150 -9.72 7.73 10.76
N GLY A 151 -8.65 8.42 10.40
CA GLY A 151 -8.63 9.81 9.98
C GLY A 151 -9.21 10.02 8.57
N ASP A 152 -9.20 11.26 8.09
CA ASP A 152 -9.61 11.62 6.73
C ASP A 152 -8.37 11.87 5.84
N SER A 153 -7.99 10.87 5.06
CA SER A 153 -6.84 10.97 4.15
C SER A 153 -7.04 11.96 3.00
N ASN A 154 -8.27 12.42 2.74
CA ASN A 154 -8.50 13.46 1.73
C ASN A 154 -7.96 14.82 2.21
N ARG A 155 -7.93 15.05 3.52
CA ARG A 155 -7.48 16.31 4.14
C ARG A 155 -5.98 16.36 4.37
N ILE A 156 -5.28 15.23 4.40
CA ILE A 156 -3.82 15.23 4.61
C ILE A 156 -3.11 15.93 3.43
N ARG A 157 -2.08 16.70 3.71
CA ARG A 157 -1.33 17.49 2.73
C ARG A 157 0.07 16.91 2.53
N VAL A 158 0.61 17.12 1.35
CA VAL A 158 2.03 16.86 1.07
C VAL A 158 2.88 17.74 2.00
N GLY A 159 3.92 17.13 2.59
CA GLY A 159 4.79 17.74 3.60
C GLY A 159 4.34 17.53 5.05
N GLU A 160 3.14 17.02 5.32
CA GLU A 160 2.74 16.69 6.69
C GLU A 160 3.47 15.47 7.22
N PHE A 161 3.84 15.51 8.50
CA PHE A 161 4.53 14.43 9.18
C PHE A 161 3.62 13.22 9.38
N VAL A 162 4.21 12.03 9.22
CA VAL A 162 3.55 10.74 9.43
C VAL A 162 4.47 9.75 10.13
N LEU A 163 3.85 8.81 10.85
CA LEU A 163 4.50 7.67 11.46
C LEU A 163 3.99 6.39 10.78
N ALA A 164 4.89 5.57 10.25
CA ALA A 164 4.54 4.22 9.82
C ALA A 164 4.87 3.25 10.96
N LEU A 165 3.86 2.53 11.45
CA LEU A 165 4.00 1.59 12.53
C LEU A 165 3.80 0.16 12.03
N GLY A 166 4.47 -0.78 12.69
CA GLY A 166 4.32 -2.20 12.39
C GLY A 166 5.03 -3.09 13.38
N HIS A 167 5.02 -4.39 13.06
CA HIS A 167 5.57 -5.45 13.89
C HIS A 167 6.55 -6.33 13.08
N PRO A 168 7.64 -5.73 12.53
CA PRO A 168 8.56 -6.44 11.66
C PRO A 168 9.26 -7.59 12.39
N PHE A 169 9.43 -8.71 11.70
CA PHE A 169 10.20 -9.89 12.14
C PHE A 169 9.81 -10.48 13.50
N GLY A 170 8.64 -10.11 14.06
CA GLY A 170 8.26 -10.50 15.43
C GLY A 170 9.06 -9.79 16.52
N LEU A 171 9.91 -8.82 16.14
CA LEU A 171 10.54 -7.86 17.03
C LEU A 171 9.51 -6.80 17.41
N GLU A 172 9.58 -6.31 18.67
CA GLU A 172 8.57 -5.41 19.20
C GLU A 172 8.56 -4.09 18.44
N HIS A 173 7.38 -3.75 17.92
CA HIS A 173 6.92 -2.45 17.42
C HIS A 173 7.96 -1.52 16.78
N SER A 174 8.14 -1.65 15.47
CA SER A 174 8.93 -0.71 14.69
C SER A 174 8.12 0.54 14.37
N VAL A 175 8.74 1.68 14.52
CA VAL A 175 8.21 3.00 14.15
C VAL A 175 9.20 3.65 13.20
N SER A 176 8.72 4.10 12.05
CA SER A 176 9.47 4.97 11.16
C SER A 176 8.74 6.29 10.98
N PHE A 177 9.49 7.37 10.91
CA PHE A 177 9.01 8.74 10.79
C PHE A 177 9.37 9.29 9.42
N GLY A 178 8.47 10.07 8.84
CA GLY A 178 8.67 10.74 7.56
C GLY A 178 7.55 11.73 7.27
N ILE A 179 7.37 12.04 5.99
CA ILE A 179 6.33 12.95 5.51
C ILE A 179 5.45 12.29 4.45
N VAL A 180 4.31 12.88 4.18
CA VAL A 180 3.57 12.65 2.96
C VAL A 180 4.34 13.27 1.80
N SER A 181 4.94 12.45 0.95
CA SER A 181 5.76 12.92 -0.18
C SER A 181 4.91 13.25 -1.41
N ARG A 182 3.78 12.53 -1.59
CA ARG A 182 2.84 12.73 -2.70
C ARG A 182 1.47 12.14 -2.38
N LYS A 183 0.44 12.69 -3.00
CA LYS A 183 -0.90 12.08 -3.13
C LYS A 183 -1.19 11.84 -4.60
N GLY A 184 -1.77 10.69 -4.92
CA GLY A 184 -2.11 10.31 -6.28
C GLY A 184 -1.61 8.92 -6.66
N ALA A 185 -2.22 8.34 -7.72
CA ALA A 185 -1.88 7.00 -8.20
C ALA A 185 -0.42 6.94 -8.65
N PRO A 186 0.37 5.96 -8.20
CA PRO A 186 1.64 5.67 -8.82
C PRO A 186 1.39 5.10 -10.23
N LEU A 187 2.15 5.57 -11.21
CA LEU A 187 2.02 5.18 -12.62
C LEU A 187 2.23 3.68 -12.90
N THR A 188 2.68 2.91 -11.91
CA THR A 188 3.12 1.52 -12.10
C THR A 188 2.59 0.52 -11.07
N VAL A 189 1.72 0.93 -10.14
CA VAL A 189 1.27 0.08 -9.04
C VAL A 189 -0.23 -0.19 -9.13
N ALA A 190 -0.53 -1.46 -8.96
CA ALA A 190 -1.82 -2.12 -9.09
C ALA A 190 -2.99 -1.38 -8.44
N ALA A 191 -3.99 -1.10 -9.08
CA ALA A 191 -5.31 -0.55 -8.89
C ALA A 191 -5.49 0.80 -9.58
N PRO A 192 -5.72 0.77 -10.90
CA PRO A 192 -6.04 1.98 -11.64
C PRO A 192 -7.21 2.74 -11.00
N GLY A 193 -7.01 4.03 -10.77
CA GLY A 193 -8.04 4.91 -10.19
C GLY A 193 -7.97 5.08 -8.66
N PHE A 194 -7.06 4.40 -7.97
CA PHE A 194 -6.89 4.60 -6.52
C PHE A 194 -5.64 5.42 -6.23
N ASP A 195 -5.85 6.51 -5.52
CA ASP A 195 -4.79 7.39 -5.06
C ASP A 195 -4.12 6.77 -3.82
N PHE A 196 -2.86 6.34 -3.95
CA PHE A 196 -2.05 5.95 -2.81
C PHE A 196 -1.41 7.18 -2.16
N ILE A 197 -1.13 7.09 -0.86
CA ILE A 197 -0.28 8.04 -0.16
C ILE A 197 1.16 7.57 -0.32
N GLN A 198 2.00 8.41 -0.92
CA GLN A 198 3.43 8.18 -0.97
C GLN A 198 4.09 8.83 0.25
N THR A 199 5.02 8.13 0.88
CA THR A 199 5.79 8.60 2.04
C THR A 199 7.26 8.19 1.92
N ASP A 200 8.14 8.95 2.55
CA ASP A 200 9.54 8.59 2.79
C ASP A 200 9.76 7.92 4.17
N ALA A 201 8.70 7.83 4.99
CA ALA A 201 8.73 6.94 6.15
C ALA A 201 9.04 5.51 5.68
N ALA A 202 10.06 4.89 6.24
CA ALA A 202 10.54 3.59 5.78
C ALA A 202 9.46 2.51 5.90
N ILE A 203 9.05 1.96 4.77
CA ILE A 203 8.16 0.79 4.67
C ILE A 203 9.05 -0.41 4.36
N ASN A 204 9.04 -1.40 5.24
CA ASN A 204 9.87 -2.60 5.15
C ASN A 204 9.03 -3.86 5.40
N PRO A 205 9.51 -5.05 4.99
CA PRO A 205 8.85 -6.30 5.34
C PRO A 205 8.59 -6.39 6.84
N GLY A 206 7.32 -6.56 7.21
CA GLY A 206 6.85 -6.64 8.59
C GLY A 206 5.98 -5.46 9.02
N ASN A 207 6.13 -4.25 8.48
CA ASN A 207 5.18 -3.17 8.75
C ASN A 207 4.02 -3.10 7.72
N SER A 208 4.06 -3.93 6.65
CA SER A 208 2.93 -4.10 5.74
C SER A 208 1.67 -4.52 6.50
N GLY A 209 0.55 -3.86 6.23
CA GLY A 209 -0.72 -4.01 6.94
C GLY A 209 -0.84 -3.18 8.22
N GLY A 210 0.26 -2.60 8.70
CA GLY A 210 0.25 -1.65 9.81
C GLY A 210 -0.23 -0.27 9.40
N PRO A 211 -0.57 0.62 10.36
CA PRO A 211 -1.10 1.94 10.08
C PRO A 211 -0.01 2.95 9.69
N LEU A 212 -0.37 3.88 8.80
CA LEU A 212 0.28 5.17 8.62
C LEU A 212 -0.52 6.21 9.40
N ILE A 213 0.13 6.88 10.36
CA ILE A 213 -0.51 7.74 11.37
C ILE A 213 -0.12 9.20 11.16
N ASN A 214 -1.07 10.13 11.29
CA ASN A 214 -0.80 11.57 11.36
C ASN A 214 -0.42 12.03 12.77
N MET A 215 -0.07 13.30 12.92
CA MET A 215 0.32 13.87 14.24
C MET A 215 -0.85 14.02 15.22
N ALA A 216 -2.09 13.77 14.81
CA ALA A 216 -3.26 13.69 15.69
C ALA A 216 -3.54 12.28 16.22
N GLY A 217 -2.71 11.28 15.86
CA GLY A 217 -2.91 9.88 16.26
C GLY A 217 -3.95 9.13 15.43
N GLU A 218 -4.34 9.67 14.28
CA GLU A 218 -5.32 9.06 13.40
C GLU A 218 -4.67 8.29 12.25
N VAL A 219 -5.25 7.16 11.89
CA VAL A 219 -4.82 6.37 10.72
C VAL A 219 -5.21 7.12 9.45
N VAL A 220 -4.23 7.58 8.68
CA VAL A 220 -4.43 8.20 7.37
C VAL A 220 -4.17 7.23 6.23
N GLY A 221 -3.56 6.07 6.50
CA GLY A 221 -3.34 5.02 5.51
C GLY A 221 -2.95 3.69 6.12
N ILE A 222 -2.84 2.67 5.26
CA ILE A 222 -2.33 1.34 5.60
C ILE A 222 -1.04 1.14 4.82
N ASN A 223 0.06 0.88 5.51
CA ASN A 223 1.35 0.59 4.88
C ASN A 223 1.20 -0.66 4.00
N SER A 224 1.54 -0.57 2.73
CA SER A 224 1.38 -1.70 1.79
C SER A 224 2.71 -2.13 1.20
N MET A 225 3.35 -1.29 0.42
CA MET A 225 4.55 -1.65 -0.33
C MET A 225 5.59 -0.54 -0.32
N ALA A 226 6.85 -0.92 -0.65
CA ALA A 226 7.92 0.03 -0.92
C ALA A 226 8.46 -0.17 -2.34
N ALA A 227 9.04 0.88 -2.91
CA ALA A 227 9.84 0.77 -4.12
C ALA A 227 11.06 -0.14 -3.85
N ARG A 228 11.62 -0.75 -4.91
CA ARG A 228 12.72 -1.73 -4.79
C ARG A 228 13.95 -1.22 -4.04
N ASN A 229 14.18 0.09 -4.04
CA ASN A 229 15.28 0.74 -3.32
C ASN A 229 14.96 1.11 -1.87
N GLY A 230 13.73 0.84 -1.39
CA GLY A 230 13.28 1.12 -0.02
C GLY A 230 13.10 2.61 0.33
N SER A 231 13.36 3.54 -0.60
CA SER A 231 13.31 4.98 -0.34
C SER A 231 11.92 5.60 -0.47
N ILE A 232 10.98 4.87 -1.04
CA ILE A 232 9.61 5.33 -1.29
C ILE A 232 8.64 4.27 -0.79
N GLY A 233 7.81 4.63 0.17
CA GLY A 233 6.72 3.81 0.68
C GLY A 233 5.37 4.24 0.11
N PHE A 234 4.44 3.31 0.04
CA PHE A 234 3.06 3.54 -0.39
C PHE A 234 2.09 3.01 0.67
N ALA A 235 1.06 3.80 0.95
CA ALA A 235 0.00 3.44 1.86
C ALA A 235 -1.37 3.59 1.19
N ILE A 236 -2.28 2.67 1.48
CA ILE A 236 -3.68 2.69 1.06
C ILE A 236 -4.39 3.77 1.87
N PRO A 237 -5.07 4.76 1.24
CA PRO A 237 -5.71 5.85 1.97
C PRO A 237 -6.82 5.39 2.91
N SER A 238 -6.91 5.99 4.08
CA SER A 238 -7.97 5.68 5.06
C SER A 238 -9.39 5.97 4.56
N SER A 239 -9.57 6.94 3.65
CA SER A 239 -10.86 7.20 2.99
C SER A 239 -11.35 5.99 2.20
N LEU A 240 -10.44 5.30 1.51
CA LEU A 240 -10.76 4.06 0.80
C LEU A 240 -11.09 2.92 1.77
N VAL A 241 -10.33 2.79 2.86
CA VAL A 241 -10.60 1.81 3.93
C VAL A 241 -11.99 2.00 4.50
N LYS A 242 -12.38 3.24 4.83
CA LYS A 242 -13.74 3.56 5.34
C LYS A 242 -14.86 3.13 4.39
N THR A 243 -14.61 3.20 3.08
CA THR A 243 -15.58 2.81 2.06
C THR A 243 -15.67 1.29 1.88
N LEU A 244 -14.54 0.59 1.96
CA LEU A 244 -14.46 -0.82 1.60
C LEU A 244 -14.66 -1.78 2.78
N VAL A 245 -14.21 -1.42 3.98
CA VAL A 245 -14.34 -2.29 5.17
C VAL A 245 -15.77 -2.73 5.42
N PRO A 246 -16.80 -1.87 5.36
CA PRO A 246 -18.19 -2.32 5.52
C PRO A 246 -18.63 -3.37 4.52
N GLN A 247 -18.18 -3.27 3.25
CA GLN A 247 -18.47 -4.26 2.22
C GLN A 247 -17.76 -5.59 2.49
N LEU A 248 -16.46 -5.53 2.84
CA LEU A 248 -15.68 -6.72 3.18
C LEU A 248 -16.25 -7.45 4.39
N VAL A 249 -16.71 -6.74 5.42
CA VAL A 249 -17.36 -7.32 6.59
C VAL A 249 -18.70 -7.96 6.22
N ALA A 250 -19.53 -7.29 5.42
CA ALA A 250 -20.90 -7.74 5.13
C ALA A 250 -20.95 -8.80 4.03
N LYS A 251 -20.09 -8.69 2.99
CA LYS A 251 -20.17 -9.51 1.77
C LYS A 251 -18.93 -10.38 1.50
N GLY A 252 -17.86 -10.19 2.25
CA GLY A 252 -16.57 -10.87 2.05
C GLY A 252 -15.77 -10.36 0.84
N LYS A 253 -16.34 -9.49 0.02
CA LYS A 253 -15.73 -8.94 -1.19
C LYS A 253 -16.22 -7.53 -1.47
N VAL A 254 -15.48 -6.79 -2.30
CA VAL A 254 -15.88 -5.49 -2.83
C VAL A 254 -16.55 -5.66 -4.18
N GLU A 255 -17.63 -4.94 -4.40
CA GLU A 255 -18.28 -4.85 -5.71
C GLU A 255 -17.83 -3.54 -6.39
N TRP A 256 -17.03 -3.68 -7.44
CA TRP A 256 -16.51 -2.56 -8.18
C TRP A 256 -17.40 -2.19 -9.35
N GLY A 257 -17.67 -0.88 -9.48
CA GLY A 257 -18.35 -0.35 -10.65
C GLY A 257 -17.50 -0.47 -11.91
N TRP A 258 -18.16 -0.66 -13.05
CA TRP A 258 -17.55 -0.90 -14.35
C TRP A 258 -18.29 -0.18 -15.48
N LEU A 259 -17.53 0.33 -16.47
CA LEU A 259 -18.10 0.93 -17.70
C LEU A 259 -17.81 0.13 -18.96
N GLY A 260 -16.71 -0.63 -19.01
CA GLY A 260 -16.29 -1.36 -20.22
C GLY A 260 -15.65 -0.46 -21.27
N VAL A 261 -14.78 0.46 -20.86
CA VAL A 261 -14.05 1.37 -21.76
C VAL A 261 -12.54 1.30 -21.54
N SER A 262 -11.79 1.42 -22.65
CA SER A 262 -10.37 1.77 -22.60
C SER A 262 -10.24 3.29 -22.71
N ILE A 263 -9.43 3.89 -21.86
CA ILE A 263 -9.34 5.35 -21.72
C ILE A 263 -7.89 5.84 -21.78
N GLY A 264 -7.73 7.12 -22.04
CA GLY A 264 -6.40 7.76 -22.08
C GLY A 264 -6.50 9.26 -21.88
N GLU A 265 -5.34 9.87 -21.69
CA GLU A 265 -5.21 11.33 -21.71
C GLU A 265 -5.41 11.86 -23.12
N ILE A 266 -5.78 13.13 -23.22
CA ILE A 266 -5.96 13.87 -24.47
C ILE A 266 -4.60 14.44 -24.84
N SER A 267 -4.05 14.03 -26.00
CA SER A 267 -2.81 14.58 -26.55
C SER A 267 -3.09 15.84 -27.37
N GLU A 268 -2.03 16.60 -27.74
CA GLU A 268 -2.16 17.75 -28.62
C GLU A 268 -2.76 17.38 -29.98
N ASP A 269 -2.36 16.23 -30.56
CA ASP A 269 -2.94 15.72 -31.82
C ASP A 269 -4.43 15.38 -31.68
N ASP A 270 -4.87 14.97 -30.48
CA ASP A 270 -6.28 14.69 -30.22
C ASP A 270 -7.13 15.97 -30.20
N LEU A 271 -6.58 17.14 -29.81
CA LEU A 271 -7.30 18.42 -29.79
C LEU A 271 -7.82 18.78 -31.19
N ASP A 272 -6.93 18.75 -32.16
CA ASP A 272 -7.26 19.09 -33.56
C ASP A 272 -8.22 18.06 -34.17
N ARG A 273 -7.91 16.77 -34.00
CA ARG A 273 -8.70 15.66 -34.53
C ARG A 273 -10.12 15.62 -34.01
N LEU A 274 -10.30 15.91 -32.72
CA LEU A 274 -11.61 15.87 -32.04
C LEU A 274 -12.28 17.25 -31.94
N LYS A 275 -11.66 18.29 -32.50
CA LYS A 275 -12.13 19.68 -32.47
C LYS A 275 -12.38 20.19 -31.06
N LEU A 276 -11.43 19.90 -30.16
CA LEU A 276 -11.47 20.34 -28.77
C LEU A 276 -10.71 21.67 -28.61
N THR A 277 -11.20 22.52 -27.74
CA THR A 277 -10.55 23.81 -27.43
C THR A 277 -9.54 23.69 -26.27
N GLU A 278 -9.62 22.61 -25.50
CA GLU A 278 -8.77 22.37 -24.33
C GLU A 278 -8.64 20.86 -24.04
N ALA A 279 -7.51 20.45 -23.45
CA ALA A 279 -7.23 19.06 -23.06
C ALA A 279 -7.87 18.75 -21.68
N LYS A 280 -9.19 18.91 -21.56
CA LYS A 280 -9.94 18.57 -20.34
C LYS A 280 -10.85 17.37 -20.57
N GLY A 281 -10.89 16.49 -19.59
CA GLY A 281 -11.71 15.27 -19.62
C GLY A 281 -10.89 14.02 -19.92
N VAL A 282 -11.58 12.94 -20.22
CA VAL A 282 -11.01 11.60 -20.41
C VAL A 282 -11.38 11.07 -21.80
N LEU A 283 -10.37 10.82 -22.63
CA LEU A 283 -10.57 10.27 -23.97
C LEU A 283 -10.93 8.79 -23.91
N VAL A 284 -12.05 8.43 -24.53
CA VAL A 284 -12.44 7.03 -24.76
C VAL A 284 -11.68 6.50 -25.98
N ARG A 285 -10.73 5.59 -25.75
CA ARG A 285 -9.94 4.94 -26.82
C ARG A 285 -10.74 3.84 -27.52
N SER A 286 -11.42 3.01 -26.72
CA SER A 286 -12.32 1.96 -27.23
C SER A 286 -13.44 1.67 -26.24
N VAL A 287 -14.51 1.07 -26.72
CA VAL A 287 -15.65 0.60 -25.93
C VAL A 287 -15.82 -0.88 -26.17
N MET A 288 -16.00 -1.65 -25.10
CA MET A 288 -16.23 -3.08 -25.19
C MET A 288 -17.68 -3.34 -25.59
N PRO A 289 -17.93 -4.15 -26.63
CA PRO A 289 -19.28 -4.44 -27.08
C PRO A 289 -20.13 -5.11 -25.99
N GLY A 290 -21.37 -4.65 -25.84
CA GLY A 290 -22.32 -5.18 -24.86
C GLY A 290 -22.11 -4.70 -23.42
N GLU A 291 -21.03 -3.98 -23.14
CA GLU A 291 -20.72 -3.44 -21.82
C GLU A 291 -21.52 -2.14 -21.53
N PRO A 292 -21.60 -1.69 -20.25
CA PRO A 292 -22.41 -0.54 -19.84
C PRO A 292 -22.26 0.71 -20.70
N ALA A 293 -21.04 1.07 -21.06
CA ALA A 293 -20.79 2.26 -21.89
C ALA A 293 -21.34 2.09 -23.33
N ASP A 294 -21.22 0.90 -23.92
CA ASP A 294 -21.77 0.60 -25.23
C ASP A 294 -23.30 0.69 -25.22
N GLN A 295 -23.94 0.05 -24.23
CA GLN A 295 -25.38 0.11 -24.00
C GLN A 295 -25.87 1.55 -23.76
N GLY A 296 -25.10 2.39 -23.12
CA GLY A 296 -25.35 3.81 -22.88
C GLY A 296 -25.06 4.70 -24.09
N GLY A 297 -24.57 4.14 -25.23
CA GLY A 297 -24.29 4.89 -26.46
C GLY A 297 -22.97 5.66 -26.47
N VAL A 298 -22.07 5.39 -25.52
CA VAL A 298 -20.68 5.92 -25.52
C VAL A 298 -19.91 5.23 -26.65
N LYS A 299 -19.07 5.98 -27.37
CA LYS A 299 -18.26 5.45 -28.48
C LYS A 299 -16.80 5.87 -28.35
N ALA A 300 -15.94 5.18 -29.08
CA ALA A 300 -14.54 5.58 -29.23
C ALA A 300 -14.46 7.01 -29.78
N ASN A 301 -13.42 7.73 -29.38
CA ASN A 301 -13.17 9.14 -29.70
C ASN A 301 -14.15 10.14 -29.04
N TYR A 302 -15.00 9.71 -28.10
CA TYR A 302 -15.71 10.64 -27.22
C TYR A 302 -14.82 11.05 -26.07
N VAL A 303 -15.02 12.25 -25.55
CA VAL A 303 -14.31 12.76 -24.35
C VAL A 303 -15.31 12.90 -23.22
N ILE A 304 -15.12 12.15 -22.15
CA ILE A 304 -15.99 12.22 -20.96
C ILE A 304 -15.51 13.37 -20.09
N LEU A 305 -16.41 14.32 -19.79
CA LEU A 305 -16.13 15.51 -18.97
C LEU A 305 -16.65 15.36 -17.53
N VAL A 306 -17.82 14.73 -17.37
CA VAL A 306 -18.51 14.61 -16.07
C VAL A 306 -19.19 13.25 -15.98
N VAL A 307 -19.10 12.61 -14.81
CA VAL A 307 -19.89 11.42 -14.48
C VAL A 307 -20.57 11.66 -13.13
N ASP A 308 -21.90 11.55 -13.10
CA ASP A 308 -22.71 11.70 -11.88
C ASP A 308 -22.37 12.99 -11.09
N GLY A 309 -22.22 14.11 -11.82
CA GLY A 309 -21.85 15.42 -11.25
C GLY A 309 -20.37 15.64 -10.93
N ASN A 310 -19.53 14.60 -11.02
CA ASN A 310 -18.10 14.70 -10.78
C ASN A 310 -17.36 15.11 -12.05
N ARG A 311 -16.66 16.23 -12.02
CA ARG A 311 -15.77 16.65 -13.12
C ARG A 311 -14.54 15.75 -13.18
N LEU A 312 -14.08 15.51 -14.39
CA LEU A 312 -12.96 14.63 -14.69
C LEU A 312 -11.89 15.41 -15.44
N ASP A 313 -10.69 15.43 -14.90
CA ASP A 313 -9.54 16.06 -15.56
C ASP A 313 -8.57 15.00 -16.11
N ARG A 314 -8.54 13.80 -15.52
CA ARG A 314 -7.59 12.72 -15.85
C ARG A 314 -8.29 11.36 -15.87
N PRO A 315 -7.70 10.36 -16.57
CA PRO A 315 -8.21 8.98 -16.57
C PRO A 315 -8.43 8.39 -15.17
N SER A 316 -7.55 8.69 -14.21
CA SER A 316 -7.69 8.26 -12.81
C SER A 316 -8.95 8.78 -12.13
N ASP A 317 -9.43 9.97 -12.51
CA ASP A 317 -10.68 10.51 -11.95
C ASP A 317 -11.89 9.68 -12.40
N LEU A 318 -11.95 9.32 -13.69
CA LEU A 318 -13.00 8.45 -14.21
C LEU A 318 -12.96 7.08 -13.54
N GLN A 319 -11.77 6.47 -13.44
CA GLN A 319 -11.60 5.18 -12.79
C GLN A 319 -12.09 5.22 -11.34
N ARG A 320 -11.72 6.27 -10.59
CA ARG A 320 -12.13 6.46 -9.19
C ARG A 320 -13.65 6.62 -9.07
N VAL A 321 -14.25 7.50 -9.87
CA VAL A 321 -15.70 7.77 -9.82
C VAL A 321 -16.48 6.50 -10.18
N VAL A 322 -16.12 5.83 -11.26
CA VAL A 322 -16.80 4.61 -11.72
C VAL A 322 -16.65 3.48 -10.71
N SER A 323 -15.43 3.20 -10.25
CA SER A 323 -15.17 2.10 -9.30
C SER A 323 -15.91 2.28 -7.98
N SER A 324 -16.07 3.53 -7.50
CA SER A 324 -16.79 3.83 -6.26
C SER A 324 -18.32 3.93 -6.41
N THR A 325 -18.81 3.93 -7.65
CA THR A 325 -20.25 4.01 -7.91
C THR A 325 -20.91 2.63 -7.74
N PRO A 326 -22.02 2.52 -7.00
CA PRO A 326 -22.70 1.25 -6.81
C PRO A 326 -23.11 0.60 -8.14
N VAL A 327 -22.90 -0.72 -8.23
CA VAL A 327 -23.35 -1.53 -9.36
C VAL A 327 -24.88 -1.40 -9.52
N GLY A 328 -25.36 -1.23 -10.75
CA GLY A 328 -26.76 -1.03 -11.08
C GLY A 328 -27.23 0.43 -10.98
N LYS A 329 -26.41 1.35 -10.43
CA LYS A 329 -26.77 2.77 -10.41
C LYS A 329 -26.72 3.35 -11.83
N LYS A 330 -27.81 4.02 -12.22
CA LYS A 330 -27.88 4.81 -13.44
C LYS A 330 -27.23 6.17 -13.19
N VAL A 331 -26.21 6.52 -13.98
CA VAL A 331 -25.45 7.76 -13.86
C VAL A 331 -25.55 8.56 -15.14
N ARG A 332 -25.55 9.89 -14.99
CA ARG A 332 -25.49 10.81 -16.12
C ARG A 332 -24.02 11.04 -16.49
N VAL A 333 -23.71 10.87 -17.76
CA VAL A 333 -22.39 11.08 -18.33
C VAL A 333 -22.47 12.25 -19.32
N VAL A 334 -21.72 13.32 -19.05
CA VAL A 334 -21.53 14.45 -19.93
C VAL A 334 -20.28 14.20 -20.75
N LEU A 335 -20.42 14.24 -22.06
CA LEU A 335 -19.30 13.98 -22.97
C LEU A 335 -19.29 14.94 -24.17
N VAL A 336 -18.14 15.04 -24.82
CA VAL A 336 -17.99 15.76 -26.09
C VAL A 336 -17.91 14.77 -27.23
N ARG A 337 -18.71 15.03 -28.23
CA ARG A 337 -18.74 14.31 -29.51
C ARG A 337 -18.63 15.32 -30.67
N GLU A 338 -17.61 15.18 -31.52
CA GLU A 338 -17.40 16.04 -32.69
C GLU A 338 -17.47 17.56 -32.34
N GLY A 339 -16.86 17.95 -31.21
CA GLY A 339 -16.86 19.35 -30.72
C GLY A 339 -18.17 19.79 -30.06
N LYS A 340 -19.20 18.92 -29.93
CA LYS A 340 -20.47 19.25 -29.29
C LYS A 340 -20.65 18.46 -27.99
N GLN A 341 -21.01 19.18 -26.92
CA GLN A 341 -21.35 18.55 -25.65
C GLN A 341 -22.71 17.84 -25.76
N THR A 342 -22.79 16.64 -25.24
CA THR A 342 -24.02 15.84 -25.12
C THR A 342 -24.05 15.08 -23.81
N GLU A 343 -25.23 14.59 -23.44
CA GLU A 343 -25.43 13.79 -22.24
C GLU A 343 -26.00 12.44 -22.60
N VAL A 344 -25.52 11.40 -21.91
CA VAL A 344 -26.07 10.05 -22.00
C VAL A 344 -26.25 9.48 -20.58
N ASP A 345 -27.18 8.56 -20.45
CA ASP A 345 -27.38 7.81 -19.22
C ASP A 345 -26.73 6.44 -19.36
N VAL A 346 -25.90 6.06 -18.39
CA VAL A 346 -25.22 4.78 -18.36
C VAL A 346 -25.54 4.08 -17.03
N THR A 347 -25.92 2.80 -17.09
CA THR A 347 -26.07 1.99 -15.88
C THR A 347 -24.73 1.34 -15.56
N ILE A 348 -24.20 1.60 -14.38
CA ILE A 348 -22.91 1.04 -13.96
C ILE A 348 -23.00 -0.46 -13.81
N GLY A 349 -22.14 -1.18 -14.52
CA GLY A 349 -22.01 -2.63 -14.44
C GLY A 349 -21.13 -3.06 -13.26
N ARG A 350 -20.97 -4.36 -13.14
CA ARG A 350 -20.03 -4.98 -12.20
C ARG A 350 -18.72 -5.26 -12.93
N TYR A 351 -17.60 -4.89 -12.32
CA TYR A 351 -16.31 -5.37 -12.77
C TYR A 351 -16.20 -6.87 -12.46
N GLU A 352 -16.02 -7.68 -13.48
CA GLU A 352 -15.69 -9.10 -13.32
C GLU A 352 -14.19 -9.24 -13.59
N GLU A 353 -13.48 -9.73 -12.57
CA GLU A 353 -12.08 -10.09 -12.74
C GLU A 353 -12.06 -11.24 -13.77
N SER A 354 -11.50 -10.98 -14.95
CA SER A 354 -11.25 -12.08 -15.89
C SER A 354 -10.33 -13.06 -15.18
N GLU A 355 -10.82 -14.28 -14.92
CA GLU A 355 -9.95 -15.38 -14.52
C GLU A 355 -8.94 -15.56 -15.65
N GLU A 356 -7.81 -14.86 -15.60
CA GLU A 356 -6.63 -15.24 -16.36
C GLU A 356 -6.27 -16.64 -15.88
N LYS A 357 -6.71 -17.60 -16.69
CA LYS A 357 -6.29 -18.99 -16.55
C LYS A 357 -4.78 -18.98 -16.51
N GLU A 358 -4.22 -19.24 -15.32
CA GLU A 358 -2.86 -19.73 -15.19
C GLU A 358 -2.71 -20.94 -16.12
N LYS A 359 -2.07 -20.70 -17.25
CA LYS A 359 -1.57 -21.76 -18.13
C LYS A 359 -0.10 -21.97 -17.85
#